data_035168328de4498e8b6a519a87d3628d
#
_entry.id   035168328de4498e8b6a519a87d3628d
#
_cell.length_a   1.000
_cell.length_b   1.000
_cell.length_c   1.000
_cell.angle_alpha   90.00
_cell.angle_beta   90.00
_cell.angle_gamma   90.00
#
_symmetry.space_group_name_H-M   'P 1'
#
loop_
_entity.id
_entity.type
_entity.pdbx_description
1 polymer ?
#
loop_
_entity_poly.entity_id
_entity_poly.type
_entity_poly.pdbx_seq_one_letter_code
_entity_poly.pdbx_strand_id
1 'polypeptide(L)'
;LAMLSMVGLLDKYKAFPNELSGGEQQRIAIARALVNKPAILLCDEPTGNLDPANSNEIMKILNQVNKQGTTVLVVTHNMEIVQQMKKRTITMSEGKIISDLEKGGYFYED
;
A
#
# COMPACT_ATOMS: atom_id res chain seq x y z
N LEU A 1 16.85 8.28 7.35
CA LEU A 1 17.22 8.47 5.94
C LEU A 1 17.09 7.20 5.11
N ALA A 2 17.39 6.03 5.69
CA ALA A 2 17.25 4.75 4.99
C ALA A 2 15.82 4.48 4.54
N MET A 3 14.82 4.81 5.37
CA MET A 3 13.42 4.65 4.99
C MET A 3 13.00 5.61 3.88
N LEU A 4 13.49 6.84 3.91
CA LEU A 4 13.21 7.81 2.84
C LEU A 4 13.86 7.39 1.52
N SER A 5 15.05 6.80 1.56
CA SER A 5 15.71 6.26 0.39
C SER A 5 14.88 5.14 -0.24
N MET A 6 14.35 4.22 0.58
CA MET A 6 13.53 3.11 0.11
C MET A 6 12.25 3.60 -0.58
N VAL A 7 11.63 4.66 -0.09
CA VAL A 7 10.42 5.22 -0.70
C VAL A 7 10.71 6.26 -1.78
N GLY A 8 11.97 6.51 -2.10
CA GLY A 8 12.35 7.42 -3.17
C GLY A 8 12.26 8.90 -2.83
N LEU A 9 12.32 9.25 -1.57
CA LEU A 9 12.13 10.63 -1.11
C LEU A 9 13.32 11.15 -0.29
N LEU A 10 14.52 10.60 -0.50
CA LEU A 10 15.70 11.00 0.27
C LEU A 10 15.98 12.50 0.17
N ASP A 11 15.77 13.07 -1.00
CA ASP A 11 15.97 14.50 -1.25
C ASP A 11 14.91 15.40 -0.60
N LYS A 12 13.82 14.80 -0.09
CA LYS A 12 12.70 15.53 0.52
C LYS A 12 12.66 15.45 2.04
N TYR A 13 13.68 14.87 2.68
CA TYR A 13 13.61 14.59 4.11
C TYR A 13 13.49 15.85 4.98
N LYS A 14 13.85 17.01 4.46
CA LYS A 14 13.70 18.29 5.15
C LYS A 14 12.47 19.09 4.73
N ALA A 15 11.68 18.59 3.77
CA ALA A 15 10.50 19.30 3.31
C ALA A 15 9.37 19.25 4.34
N PHE A 16 8.57 20.31 4.40
CA PHE A 16 7.35 20.32 5.19
C PHE A 16 6.25 19.56 4.46
N PRO A 17 5.28 18.94 5.19
CA PRO A 17 4.23 18.16 4.55
C PRO A 17 3.45 18.90 3.47
N ASN A 18 3.22 20.20 3.61
CA ASN A 18 2.50 20.99 2.62
C ASN A 18 3.31 21.28 1.34
N GLU A 19 4.59 20.93 1.32
CA GLU A 19 5.46 21.07 0.15
C GLU A 19 5.49 19.79 -0.70
N LEU A 20 4.78 18.75 -0.27
CA LEU A 20 4.81 17.43 -0.89
C LEU A 20 3.55 17.18 -1.68
N SER A 21 3.67 16.44 -2.79
CA SER A 21 2.50 15.91 -3.50
C SER A 21 1.77 14.85 -2.66
N GLY A 22 0.55 14.49 -3.07
CA GLY A 22 -0.21 13.45 -2.40
C GLY A 22 0.54 12.13 -2.36
N GLY A 23 1.17 11.73 -3.47
CA GLY A 23 1.97 10.50 -3.53
C GLY A 23 3.21 10.57 -2.64
N GLU A 24 3.88 11.72 -2.59
CA GLU A 24 5.03 11.91 -1.71
C GLU A 24 4.62 11.87 -0.24
N GLN A 25 3.50 12.48 0.12
CA GLN A 25 2.96 12.41 1.49
C GLN A 25 2.66 10.97 1.90
N GLN A 26 2.08 10.18 0.99
CA GLN A 26 1.76 8.78 1.26
C GLN A 26 3.04 7.96 1.45
N ARG A 27 4.07 8.19 0.65
CA ARG A 27 5.36 7.51 0.80
C ARG A 27 6.04 7.84 2.13
N ILE A 28 5.97 9.10 2.56
CA ILE A 28 6.47 9.50 3.87
C ILE A 28 5.70 8.80 4.99
N ALA A 29 4.38 8.67 4.87
CA ALA A 29 3.56 7.97 5.86
C ALA A 29 3.99 6.50 5.98
N ILE A 30 4.26 5.83 4.85
CA ILE A 30 4.76 4.46 4.84
C ILE A 30 6.13 4.38 5.52
N ALA A 31 7.03 5.30 5.19
CA ALA A 31 8.36 5.34 5.81
C ALA A 31 8.29 5.50 7.33
N ARG A 32 7.40 6.38 7.81
CA ARG A 32 7.20 6.58 9.25
C ARG A 32 6.69 5.32 9.94
N ALA A 33 5.77 4.62 9.29
CA ALA A 33 5.23 3.37 9.84
C ALA A 33 6.31 2.29 9.95
N LEU A 34 7.31 2.31 9.08
CA LEU A 34 8.37 1.31 9.04
C LEU A 34 9.54 1.58 9.97
N VAL A 35 9.62 2.77 10.58
CA VAL A 35 10.75 3.17 11.43
C VAL A 35 10.98 2.18 12.57
N ASN A 36 9.91 1.68 13.17
CA ASN A 36 9.98 0.73 14.29
C ASN A 36 10.06 -0.73 13.85
N LYS A 37 10.29 -0.99 12.57
CA LYS A 37 10.37 -2.34 11.99
C LYS A 37 9.22 -3.24 12.41
N PRO A 38 7.96 -2.87 12.10
CA PRO A 38 6.80 -3.65 12.53
C PRO A 38 6.75 -5.00 11.81
N ALA A 39 6.14 -5.99 12.46
CA ALA A 39 5.88 -7.28 11.82
C ALA A 39 4.74 -7.17 10.79
N ILE A 40 3.81 -6.26 11.00
CA ILE A 40 2.64 -6.07 10.14
C ILE A 40 2.50 -4.59 9.81
N LEU A 41 2.35 -4.29 8.52
CA LEU A 41 2.02 -2.95 8.03
C LEU A 41 0.57 -2.96 7.55
N LEU A 42 -0.26 -2.11 8.15
CA LEU A 42 -1.67 -1.99 7.81
C LEU A 42 -1.88 -0.73 6.98
N CYS A 43 -2.41 -0.90 5.77
CA CYS A 43 -2.65 0.20 4.84
C CYS A 43 -4.13 0.25 4.48
N ASP A 44 -4.78 1.37 4.78
CA ASP A 44 -6.19 1.59 4.45
C ASP A 44 -6.28 2.53 3.26
N GLU A 45 -6.74 2.02 2.12
CA GLU A 45 -6.83 2.73 0.85
C GLU A 45 -5.55 3.51 0.50
N PRO A 46 -4.39 2.82 0.43
CA PRO A 46 -3.10 3.52 0.31
C PRO A 46 -2.94 4.29 -1.01
N THR A 47 -3.75 3.98 -2.01
CA THR A 47 -3.71 4.65 -3.31
C THR A 47 -4.92 5.55 -3.56
N GLY A 48 -5.75 5.78 -2.54
CA GLY A 48 -6.93 6.64 -2.65
C GLY A 48 -6.56 8.05 -3.08
N ASN A 49 -7.27 8.59 -4.07
CA ASN A 49 -7.07 9.93 -4.61
C ASN A 49 -5.73 10.15 -5.32
N LEU A 50 -4.99 9.09 -5.63
CA LEU A 50 -3.76 9.17 -6.41
C LEU A 50 -4.01 8.83 -7.87
N ASP A 51 -3.26 9.46 -8.76
CA ASP A 51 -3.26 9.11 -10.18
C ASP A 51 -2.63 7.72 -10.39
N PRO A 52 -2.82 7.09 -11.57
CA PRO A 52 -2.31 5.74 -11.80
C PRO A 52 -0.79 5.60 -11.61
N ALA A 53 -0.01 6.59 -12.02
CA ALA A 53 1.44 6.53 -11.87
C ALA A 53 1.86 6.52 -10.40
N ASN A 54 1.31 7.40 -9.58
CA ASN A 54 1.58 7.43 -8.15
C ASN A 54 1.03 6.20 -7.43
N SER A 55 -0.15 5.73 -7.84
CA SER A 55 -0.71 4.48 -7.29
C SER A 55 0.23 3.30 -7.51
N ASN A 56 0.77 3.16 -8.74
CA ASN A 56 1.71 2.09 -9.05
C ASN A 56 2.97 2.18 -8.21
N GLU A 57 3.51 3.37 -8.00
CA GLU A 57 4.70 3.56 -7.16
C GLU A 57 4.44 3.14 -5.72
N ILE A 58 3.29 3.51 -5.15
CA ILE A 58 2.91 3.09 -3.81
C ILE A 58 2.84 1.56 -3.71
N MET A 59 2.19 0.91 -4.67
CA MET A 59 2.05 -0.55 -4.64
C MET A 59 3.38 -1.26 -4.82
N LYS A 60 4.30 -0.71 -5.63
CA LYS A 60 5.66 -1.24 -5.74
C LYS A 60 6.41 -1.19 -4.41
N ILE A 61 6.29 -0.09 -3.69
CA ILE A 61 6.91 0.08 -2.37
C ILE A 61 6.36 -0.96 -1.40
N LEU A 62 5.04 -1.12 -1.35
CA LEU A 62 4.41 -2.11 -0.47
C LEU A 62 4.84 -3.53 -0.81
N ASN A 63 4.96 -3.85 -2.09
CA ASN A 63 5.46 -5.16 -2.51
C ASN A 63 6.90 -5.39 -2.06
N GLN A 64 7.75 -4.38 -2.16
CA GLN A 64 9.14 -4.46 -1.72
C GLN A 64 9.23 -4.63 -0.20
N VAL A 65 8.43 -3.90 0.57
CA VAL A 65 8.33 -4.03 2.02
C VAL A 65 7.97 -5.47 2.40
N ASN A 66 7.00 -6.05 1.70
CA ASN A 66 6.58 -7.43 1.92
C ASN A 66 7.72 -8.42 1.61
N LYS A 67 8.45 -8.20 0.53
CA LYS A 67 9.59 -9.06 0.17
C LYS A 67 10.69 -9.02 1.22
N GLN A 68 10.81 -7.94 1.97
CA GLN A 68 11.81 -7.80 3.04
C GLN A 68 11.36 -8.46 4.36
N GLY A 69 10.21 -9.09 4.39
CA GLY A 69 9.74 -9.86 5.53
C GLY A 69 8.60 -9.25 6.33
N THR A 70 8.13 -8.06 5.97
CA THR A 70 6.98 -7.45 6.64
C THR A 70 5.68 -7.99 6.03
N THR A 71 4.75 -8.43 6.87
CA THR A 71 3.40 -8.76 6.41
C THR A 71 2.66 -7.46 6.12
N VAL A 72 2.13 -7.33 4.91
CA VAL A 72 1.39 -6.13 4.48
C VAL A 72 -0.06 -6.47 4.27
N LEU A 73 -0.94 -5.76 4.98
CA LEU A 73 -2.39 -5.88 4.83
C LEU A 73 -2.91 -4.60 4.19
N VAL A 74 -3.47 -4.72 2.99
CA VAL A 74 -4.02 -3.58 2.25
C VAL A 74 -5.53 -3.69 2.19
N VAL A 75 -6.22 -2.66 2.64
CA VAL A 75 -7.68 -2.53 2.51
C VAL A 75 -7.95 -1.60 1.35
N THR A 76 -8.68 -2.08 0.33
CA THR A 76 -8.94 -1.29 -0.87
C THR A 76 -10.24 -1.71 -1.55
N HIS A 77 -10.85 -0.76 -2.25
CA HIS A 77 -11.96 -1.02 -3.18
C HIS A 77 -11.49 -1.04 -4.63
N ASN A 78 -10.20 -0.84 -4.89
CA ASN A 78 -9.68 -0.74 -6.25
C ASN A 78 -9.41 -2.13 -6.83
N MET A 79 -10.33 -2.57 -7.68
CA MET A 79 -10.29 -3.91 -8.30
C MET A 79 -9.09 -4.09 -9.21
N GLU A 80 -8.68 -3.05 -9.93
CA GLU A 80 -7.53 -3.14 -10.84
C GLU A 80 -6.25 -3.44 -10.06
N ILE A 81 -6.04 -2.76 -8.94
CA ILE A 81 -4.87 -2.97 -8.09
C ILE A 81 -4.85 -4.39 -7.56
N VAL A 82 -5.98 -4.88 -7.07
CA VAL A 82 -6.08 -6.26 -6.55
C VAL A 82 -5.71 -7.27 -7.63
N GLN A 83 -6.24 -7.11 -8.83
CA GLN A 83 -5.96 -8.02 -9.94
C GLN A 83 -4.51 -7.94 -10.42
N GLN A 84 -3.94 -6.75 -10.47
CA GLN A 84 -2.55 -6.54 -10.89
C GLN A 84 -1.54 -7.11 -9.90
N MET A 85 -1.80 -6.99 -8.62
CA MET A 85 -0.85 -7.42 -7.57
C MET A 85 -0.76 -8.92 -7.43
N LYS A 86 -1.82 -9.65 -7.76
CA LYS A 86 -1.87 -11.12 -7.71
C LYS A 86 -1.46 -11.67 -6.34
N LYS A 87 -1.94 -11.04 -5.28
CA LYS A 87 -1.71 -11.46 -3.90
C LYS A 87 -2.97 -12.09 -3.32
N ARG A 88 -2.83 -12.73 -2.17
CA ARG A 88 -3.99 -13.25 -1.45
C ARG A 88 -5.03 -12.15 -1.26
N THR A 89 -6.26 -12.44 -1.62
CA THR A 89 -7.36 -11.48 -1.57
C THR A 89 -8.51 -12.04 -0.76
N ILE A 90 -8.86 -11.32 0.29
CA ILE A 90 -10.01 -11.63 1.15
C ILE A 90 -11.10 -10.63 0.83
N THR A 91 -12.26 -11.12 0.41
CA THR A 91 -13.40 -10.26 0.10
C THR A 91 -14.40 -10.31 1.24
N MET A 92 -14.83 -9.13 1.68
CA MET A 92 -15.80 -9.00 2.76
C MET A 92 -17.08 -8.36 2.27
N SER A 93 -18.21 -8.82 2.81
CA SER A 93 -19.52 -8.23 2.55
C SER A 93 -20.34 -8.31 3.84
N GLU A 94 -20.94 -7.20 4.21
CA GLU A 94 -21.78 -7.09 5.40
C GLU A 94 -21.13 -7.64 6.68
N GLY A 95 -19.83 -7.34 6.84
CA GLY A 95 -19.07 -7.76 8.01
C GLY A 95 -18.63 -9.21 8.02
N LYS A 96 -18.82 -9.93 6.90
CA LYS A 96 -18.46 -11.34 6.78
C LYS A 96 -17.48 -11.55 5.65
N ILE A 97 -16.59 -12.54 5.82
CA ILE A 97 -15.70 -12.98 4.74
C ILE A 97 -16.51 -13.88 3.80
N ILE A 98 -16.57 -13.47 2.52
CA ILE A 98 -17.30 -14.24 1.50
C ILE A 98 -16.38 -14.96 0.52
N SER A 99 -15.09 -14.61 0.50
CA SER A 99 -14.10 -15.24 -0.39
C SER A 99 -12.70 -15.03 0.17
N ASP A 100 -11.82 -15.99 -0.06
CA ASP A 100 -10.40 -15.92 0.29
C ASP A 100 -9.63 -16.65 -0.82
N LEU A 101 -9.04 -15.88 -1.73
CA LEU A 101 -8.34 -16.40 -2.89
C LEU A 101 -6.84 -16.10 -2.77
N GLU A 102 -6.00 -17.10 -3.05
CA GLU A 102 -4.56 -16.96 -2.88
C GLU A 102 -3.90 -16.00 -3.86
N LYS A 103 -4.44 -15.85 -5.06
CA LYS A 103 -3.80 -15.08 -6.13
C LYS A 103 -4.77 -14.13 -6.80
N GLY A 104 -5.02 -13.04 -6.15
CA GLY A 104 -5.70 -11.91 -6.76
C GLY A 104 -6.98 -12.26 -7.48
N GLY A 105 -8.09 -11.85 -6.96
CA GLY A 105 -9.34 -12.01 -7.61
C GLY A 105 -10.44 -11.40 -6.80
N TYR A 106 -11.57 -11.18 -7.45
CA TYR A 106 -12.75 -10.72 -6.78
C TYR A 106 -13.81 -11.80 -6.85
N PHE A 107 -14.45 -11.99 -5.73
CA PHE A 107 -15.71 -12.70 -5.69
C PHE A 107 -16.82 -11.68 -5.86
N TYR A 108 -17.64 -11.88 -6.91
CA TYR A 108 -18.80 -11.03 -7.15
C TYR A 108 -20.04 -11.73 -6.60
N GLU A 109 -20.78 -11.06 -5.72
CA GLU A 109 -22.10 -11.51 -5.36
C GLU A 109 -23.05 -11.17 -6.51
N ASP A 110 -23.72 -12.16 -7.00
CA ASP A 110 -24.79 -11.98 -8.00
C ASP A 110 -26.08 -11.51 -7.35
#